data_0c6008c1f831d88a1437844dab872942
#
_entry.id   0c6008c1f831d88a1437844dab872942
#
_cell.length_a   1.000
_cell.length_b   1.000
_cell.length_c   1.000
_cell.angle_alpha   90.00
_cell.angle_beta   90.00
_cell.angle_gamma   90.00
#
_symmetry.space_group_name_H-M   'P 1'
#
loop_
_entity.id
_entity.type
_entity.pdbx_description
1 polymer ?
#
loop_
_entity_poly.entity_id
_entity_poly.type
_entity_poly.pdbx_seq_one_letter_code
_entity_poly.pdbx_strand_id
1 'polypeptide(L)'
;MTNRWIRLSGFSLAICVLAALFAEKALAAVLKQETIAAFDHYVEVTEARMAADRKYGRFLVLDTLPEDERTKTYSSVQQGEVYIAPLRTLDDGQKIKIPSGAIHHWVGVVFIPKATISRVVDVVTDYSDQAKFYNPDIQSSKLLEQTGDDSKIYFRLYSKSIVTVVYNANFDARNIRVDETRLESRACSTRIAEVANPGRPDEHEYAVGNDHGYLWRLNDYWRMQEKDDGNVQIEAVELSRGVPLEFAWLVGSLADSLPRKTLARLLNATRHAVLGETNPK
;
A
#
# COMPACT_ATOMS: atom_id res chain seq x y z
N MET A 1 -63.52 0.44 -27.39
CA MET A 1 -62.06 0.44 -27.75
C MET A 1 -61.42 1.64 -27.10
N THR A 2 -60.87 1.46 -25.90
CA THR A 2 -60.40 2.53 -25.06
C THR A 2 -58.83 2.49 -24.97
N ASN A 3 -58.25 3.61 -25.37
CA ASN A 3 -56.82 3.90 -25.37
C ASN A 3 -56.20 3.72 -23.98
N ARG A 4 -55.19 2.86 -23.91
CA ARG A 4 -54.29 2.63 -22.74
C ARG A 4 -52.83 2.83 -23.14
N TRP A 5 -52.48 4.06 -23.47
CA TRP A 5 -51.09 4.50 -23.66
C TRP A 5 -50.87 5.75 -22.81
N ILE A 6 -49.68 5.89 -22.25
CA ILE A 6 -49.15 7.00 -21.46
C ILE A 6 -49.31 6.82 -19.94
N ARG A 7 -48.38 6.09 -19.34
CA ARG A 7 -47.88 6.34 -17.96
C ARG A 7 -46.62 5.52 -17.64
N LEU A 8 -45.59 5.54 -18.52
CA LEU A 8 -44.30 4.88 -18.21
C LEU A 8 -43.03 5.76 -18.49
N SER A 9 -43.21 7.04 -18.79
CA SER A 9 -42.04 7.91 -19.14
C SER A 9 -41.60 8.86 -18.05
N GLY A 10 -42.31 8.99 -16.94
CA GLY A 10 -41.96 9.95 -15.87
C GLY A 10 -40.99 9.40 -14.83
N PHE A 11 -40.97 8.10 -14.60
CA PHE A 11 -40.15 7.51 -13.54
C PHE A 11 -38.70 7.28 -13.96
N SER A 12 -38.43 6.97 -15.22
CA SER A 12 -37.07 6.75 -15.73
C SER A 12 -36.24 8.05 -15.83
N LEU A 13 -36.91 9.17 -16.15
CA LEU A 13 -36.22 10.46 -16.26
C LEU A 13 -35.81 11.01 -14.87
N ALA A 14 -36.61 10.80 -13.84
CA ALA A 14 -36.33 11.22 -12.49
C ALA A 14 -35.12 10.47 -11.86
N ILE A 15 -34.98 9.18 -12.17
CA ILE A 15 -33.86 8.36 -11.69
C ILE A 15 -32.55 8.77 -12.40
N CYS A 16 -32.59 9.08 -13.70
CA CYS A 16 -31.40 9.58 -14.42
C CYS A 16 -30.99 10.97 -13.97
N VAL A 17 -31.91 11.86 -13.65
CA VAL A 17 -31.60 13.20 -13.13
C VAL A 17 -31.06 13.13 -11.69
N LEU A 18 -31.61 12.23 -10.86
CA LEU A 18 -31.05 11.99 -9.53
C LEU A 18 -29.61 11.40 -9.60
N ALA A 19 -29.37 10.44 -10.49
CA ALA A 19 -28.05 9.86 -10.71
C ALA A 19 -27.02 10.91 -11.23
N ALA A 20 -27.47 11.83 -12.11
CA ALA A 20 -26.62 12.92 -12.61
C ALA A 20 -26.32 13.97 -11.52
N LEU A 21 -27.23 14.24 -10.60
CA LEU A 21 -27.02 15.16 -9.49
C LEU A 21 -26.11 14.58 -8.39
N PHE A 22 -25.98 13.25 -8.31
CA PHE A 22 -25.01 12.58 -7.42
C PHE A 22 -23.64 12.41 -8.08
N ALA A 23 -23.52 12.50 -9.41
CA ALA A 23 -22.22 12.42 -10.08
C ALA A 23 -21.38 13.69 -9.98
N GLU A 24 -21.97 14.84 -9.63
CA GLU A 24 -21.25 16.12 -9.59
C GLU A 24 -20.79 16.57 -8.19
N LYS A 25 -21.06 15.80 -7.15
CA LYS A 25 -20.55 16.08 -5.80
C LYS A 25 -19.89 14.84 -5.19
N ALA A 26 -18.86 14.31 -5.84
CA ALA A 26 -17.78 13.71 -5.08
C ALA A 26 -17.13 14.87 -4.32
N LEU A 27 -17.63 15.14 -3.10
CA LEU A 27 -17.11 16.20 -2.23
C LEU A 27 -15.62 15.97 -2.08
N ALA A 28 -14.82 16.91 -2.61
CA ALA A 28 -13.39 16.89 -2.43
C ALA A 28 -13.09 16.75 -0.94
N ALA A 29 -12.35 15.71 -0.58
CA ALA A 29 -11.94 15.48 0.79
C ALA A 29 -10.75 16.38 1.08
N VAL A 30 -10.83 17.16 2.15
CA VAL A 30 -9.74 18.04 2.58
C VAL A 30 -8.94 17.37 3.69
N LEU A 31 -7.66 17.17 3.43
CA LEU A 31 -6.72 16.65 4.42
C LEU A 31 -6.47 17.70 5.52
N LYS A 32 -6.87 17.37 6.73
CA LYS A 32 -6.75 18.27 7.88
C LYS A 32 -5.44 18.05 8.64
N GLN A 33 -4.91 19.11 9.27
CA GLN A 33 -3.71 19.01 10.09
C GLN A 33 -3.85 18.00 11.24
N GLU A 34 -5.01 17.92 11.87
CA GLU A 34 -5.29 16.92 12.91
C GLU A 34 -5.22 15.48 12.42
N THR A 35 -5.60 15.23 11.15
CA THR A 35 -5.48 13.93 10.49
C THR A 35 -4.01 13.57 10.25
N ILE A 36 -3.22 14.55 9.78
CA ILE A 36 -1.78 14.38 9.55
C ILE A 36 -1.08 14.06 10.87
N ALA A 37 -1.30 14.87 11.90
CA ALA A 37 -0.68 14.68 13.21
C ALA A 37 -1.01 13.30 13.81
N ALA A 38 -2.27 12.85 13.66
CA ALA A 38 -2.67 11.52 14.14
C ALA A 38 -2.02 10.38 13.33
N PHE A 39 -1.82 10.57 12.02
CA PHE A 39 -1.07 9.62 11.19
C PHE A 39 0.40 9.58 11.59
N ASP A 40 1.04 10.73 11.77
CA ASP A 40 2.45 10.83 12.16
C ASP A 40 2.67 10.17 13.53
N HIS A 41 1.79 10.40 14.50
CA HIS A 41 1.82 9.71 15.79
C HIS A 41 1.66 8.18 15.65
N TYR A 42 0.75 7.73 14.81
CA TYR A 42 0.57 6.30 14.53
C TYR A 42 1.85 5.67 13.96
N VAL A 43 2.51 6.37 13.04
CA VAL A 43 3.80 5.97 12.46
C VAL A 43 4.87 5.89 13.53
N GLU A 44 5.01 6.93 14.35
CA GLU A 44 6.00 6.98 15.44
C GLU A 44 5.87 5.79 16.40
N VAL A 45 4.64 5.50 16.87
CA VAL A 45 4.38 4.36 17.76
C VAL A 45 4.67 3.03 17.05
N THR A 46 4.32 2.92 15.75
CA THR A 46 4.61 1.73 14.95
C THR A 46 6.11 1.50 14.83
N GLU A 47 6.88 2.52 14.49
CA GLU A 47 8.33 2.43 14.33
C GLU A 47 9.04 2.13 15.66
N ALA A 48 8.56 2.71 16.76
CA ALA A 48 9.06 2.40 18.09
C ALA A 48 8.85 0.92 18.45
N ARG A 49 7.67 0.36 18.12
CA ARG A 49 7.40 -1.07 18.28
C ARG A 49 8.33 -1.92 17.41
N MET A 50 8.50 -1.59 16.12
CA MET A 50 9.41 -2.31 15.23
C MET A 50 10.86 -2.30 15.74
N ALA A 51 11.30 -1.16 16.28
CA ALA A 51 12.62 -1.04 16.90
C ALA A 51 12.75 -1.89 18.18
N ALA A 52 11.71 -1.96 19.00
CA ALA A 52 11.66 -2.81 20.18
C ALA A 52 11.69 -4.30 19.80
N ASP A 53 10.89 -4.73 18.84
CA ASP A 53 10.87 -6.11 18.36
C ASP A 53 12.26 -6.56 17.87
N ARG A 54 12.95 -5.71 17.11
CA ARG A 54 14.33 -5.97 16.67
C ARG A 54 15.29 -6.19 17.84
N LYS A 55 15.20 -5.39 18.91
CA LYS A 55 16.03 -5.56 20.12
C LYS A 55 15.79 -6.90 20.81
N TYR A 56 14.59 -7.46 20.70
CA TYR A 56 14.25 -8.77 21.24
C TYR A 56 14.50 -9.94 20.26
N GLY A 57 15.22 -9.69 19.15
CA GLY A 57 15.53 -10.70 18.14
C GLY A 57 14.35 -11.08 17.22
N ARG A 58 13.25 -10.37 17.31
CA ARG A 58 12.10 -10.54 16.43
C ARG A 58 12.22 -9.60 15.24
N PHE A 59 12.76 -10.10 14.16
CA PHE A 59 13.03 -9.26 12.98
C PHE A 59 11.83 -9.19 12.04
N LEU A 60 11.20 -10.33 11.75
CA LEU A 60 10.00 -10.40 10.92
C LEU A 60 8.74 -10.47 11.80
N VAL A 61 7.58 -10.08 11.25
CA VAL A 61 6.32 -10.20 11.98
C VAL A 61 6.02 -11.64 12.40
N LEU A 62 6.44 -12.62 11.60
CA LEU A 62 6.26 -14.03 11.94
C LEU A 62 6.96 -14.41 13.25
N ASP A 63 8.05 -13.73 13.60
CA ASP A 63 8.76 -13.96 14.86
C ASP A 63 7.96 -13.51 16.10
N THR A 64 6.92 -12.69 15.90
CA THR A 64 6.05 -12.19 16.97
C THR A 64 4.83 -13.08 17.21
N LEU A 65 4.56 -14.04 16.32
CA LEU A 65 3.42 -14.94 16.44
C LEU A 65 3.62 -15.97 17.56
N PRO A 66 2.53 -16.47 18.19
CA PRO A 66 2.58 -17.61 19.07
C PRO A 66 3.25 -18.82 18.39
N GLU A 67 3.96 -19.65 19.12
CA GLU A 67 4.84 -20.69 18.56
C GLU A 67 4.12 -21.64 17.59
N ASP A 68 2.94 -22.11 17.94
CA ASP A 68 2.15 -23.03 17.10
C ASP A 68 1.72 -22.35 15.78
N GLU A 69 1.29 -21.10 15.85
CA GLU A 69 0.89 -20.32 14.69
C GLU A 69 2.11 -19.97 13.83
N ARG A 70 3.21 -19.57 14.47
CA ARG A 70 4.48 -19.26 13.81
C ARG A 70 4.97 -20.45 13.00
N THR A 71 5.03 -21.65 13.59
CA THR A 71 5.51 -22.86 12.93
C THR A 71 4.66 -23.20 11.69
N LYS A 72 3.34 -23.14 11.82
CA LYS A 72 2.41 -23.38 10.69
C LYS A 72 2.60 -22.34 9.59
N THR A 73 2.69 -21.06 9.96
CA THR A 73 2.83 -19.97 9.00
C THR A 73 4.17 -20.02 8.28
N TYR A 74 5.27 -20.31 8.98
CA TYR A 74 6.56 -20.51 8.32
C TYR A 74 6.52 -21.67 7.33
N SER A 75 5.92 -22.80 7.68
CA SER A 75 5.76 -23.95 6.77
C SER A 75 4.96 -23.58 5.52
N SER A 76 3.86 -22.87 5.68
CA SER A 76 3.01 -22.41 4.56
C SER A 76 3.77 -21.45 3.62
N VAL A 77 4.47 -20.47 4.19
CA VAL A 77 5.27 -19.49 3.43
C VAL A 77 6.42 -20.20 2.68
N GLN A 78 7.09 -21.19 3.29
CA GLN A 78 8.13 -21.98 2.64
C GLN A 78 7.60 -22.85 1.49
N GLN A 79 6.32 -23.23 1.53
CA GLN A 79 5.63 -23.94 0.44
C GLN A 79 5.18 -23.00 -0.70
N GLY A 80 5.48 -21.71 -0.61
CA GLY A 80 5.23 -20.74 -1.66
C GLY A 80 4.00 -19.85 -1.44
N GLU A 81 3.26 -20.04 -0.33
CA GLU A 81 2.17 -19.12 -0.01
C GLU A 81 2.69 -17.75 0.41
N VAL A 82 1.87 -16.73 0.25
CA VAL A 82 2.13 -15.38 0.77
C VAL A 82 1.29 -15.17 2.01
N TYR A 83 1.96 -14.97 3.15
CA TYR A 83 1.26 -14.59 4.39
C TYR A 83 0.86 -13.12 4.31
N ILE A 84 -0.39 -12.79 4.61
CA ILE A 84 -0.89 -11.41 4.68
C ILE A 84 -1.86 -11.28 5.83
N ALA A 85 -1.60 -10.31 6.70
CA ALA A 85 -2.44 -10.02 7.85
C ALA A 85 -2.64 -8.51 8.04
N PRO A 86 -3.82 -8.09 8.52
CA PRO A 86 -4.00 -6.72 8.99
C PRO A 86 -3.24 -6.55 10.31
N LEU A 87 -2.57 -5.41 10.45
CA LEU A 87 -1.94 -5.00 11.68
C LEU A 87 -2.71 -3.82 12.32
N ARG A 88 -2.47 -3.63 13.59
CA ARG A 88 -2.99 -2.48 14.34
C ARG A 88 -1.96 -2.03 15.34
N THR A 89 -1.60 -0.77 15.27
CA THR A 89 -0.80 -0.12 16.29
C THR A 89 -1.70 0.41 17.38
N LEU A 90 -1.36 0.11 18.61
CA LEU A 90 -2.00 0.63 19.82
C LEU A 90 -1.00 1.51 20.56
N ASP A 91 -1.48 2.61 21.13
CA ASP A 91 -0.74 3.47 22.02
C ASP A 91 -1.20 3.18 23.45
N ASP A 92 -0.32 2.71 24.32
CA ASP A 92 -0.62 2.23 25.68
C ASP A 92 -1.87 1.31 25.73
N GLY A 93 -1.99 0.40 24.75
CA GLY A 93 -3.12 -0.53 24.64
C GLY A 93 -4.40 0.08 24.08
N GLN A 94 -4.41 1.37 23.74
CA GLN A 94 -5.56 2.08 23.20
C GLN A 94 -5.45 2.29 21.69
N LYS A 95 -6.61 2.30 21.01
CA LYS A 95 -6.66 2.64 19.59
C LYS A 95 -6.32 4.10 19.37
N ILE A 96 -5.40 4.39 18.48
CA ILE A 96 -5.11 5.75 18.02
C ILE A 96 -6.29 6.21 17.14
N LYS A 97 -6.95 7.31 17.52
CA LYS A 97 -8.03 7.89 16.74
C LYS A 97 -7.47 8.72 15.59
N ILE A 98 -8.03 8.54 14.40
CA ILE A 98 -7.65 9.29 13.20
C ILE A 98 -8.82 10.20 12.80
N PRO A 99 -8.83 11.47 13.21
CA PRO A 99 -9.90 12.39 12.86
C PRO A 99 -10.05 12.54 11.35
N SER A 100 -11.26 12.46 10.85
CA SER A 100 -11.57 12.62 9.41
C SER A 100 -10.74 11.71 8.49
N GLY A 101 -10.32 10.53 8.98
CA GLY A 101 -9.47 9.62 8.20
C GLY A 101 -9.53 8.17 8.69
N ALA A 102 -8.82 7.31 8.00
CA ALA A 102 -8.59 5.92 8.35
C ALA A 102 -7.15 5.52 8.01
N ILE A 103 -6.59 4.59 8.76
CA ILE A 103 -5.30 3.96 8.47
C ILE A 103 -5.58 2.51 8.12
N HIS A 104 -5.04 2.07 6.97
CA HIS A 104 -4.96 0.68 6.58
C HIS A 104 -3.53 0.23 6.83
N HIS A 105 -3.35 -0.64 7.80
CA HIS A 105 -2.05 -1.17 8.18
C HIS A 105 -2.04 -2.68 7.92
N TRP A 106 -1.21 -3.10 6.97
CA TRP A 106 -1.11 -4.47 6.54
C TRP A 106 0.34 -4.92 6.54
N VAL A 107 0.54 -6.21 6.76
CA VAL A 107 1.83 -6.85 6.60
C VAL A 107 1.69 -8.04 5.67
N GLY A 108 2.70 -8.25 4.84
CA GLY A 108 2.83 -9.44 4.03
C GLY A 108 4.22 -10.04 4.14
N VAL A 109 4.32 -11.37 4.08
CA VAL A 109 5.59 -12.10 4.08
C VAL A 109 5.62 -13.07 2.92
N VAL A 110 6.73 -13.06 2.18
CA VAL A 110 7.02 -14.00 1.10
C VAL A 110 8.38 -14.66 1.32
N PHE A 111 8.49 -15.90 0.93
CA PHE A 111 9.72 -16.66 0.91
C PHE A 111 10.26 -16.77 -0.51
N ILE A 112 11.56 -16.53 -0.69
CA ILE A 112 12.24 -16.61 -1.99
C ILE A 112 13.34 -17.65 -1.87
N PRO A 113 13.15 -18.86 -2.44
CA PRO A 113 14.11 -19.94 -2.33
C PRO A 113 15.39 -19.64 -3.12
N LYS A 114 16.53 -20.04 -2.57
CA LYS A 114 17.87 -19.93 -3.20
C LYS A 114 18.25 -18.48 -3.57
N ALA A 115 17.67 -17.50 -2.89
CA ALA A 115 18.02 -16.10 -3.06
C ALA A 115 19.06 -15.66 -2.04
N THR A 116 19.90 -14.72 -2.43
CA THR A 116 20.76 -13.99 -1.49
C THR A 116 20.15 -12.64 -1.16
N ILE A 117 20.47 -12.12 0.02
CA ILE A 117 19.99 -10.79 0.41
C ILE A 117 20.45 -9.71 -0.58
N SER A 118 21.66 -9.83 -1.13
CA SER A 118 22.17 -8.90 -2.14
C SER A 118 21.26 -8.85 -3.36
N ARG A 119 20.85 -10.01 -3.90
CA ARG A 119 19.96 -10.07 -5.07
C ARG A 119 18.58 -9.48 -4.77
N VAL A 120 18.07 -9.70 -3.57
CA VAL A 120 16.78 -9.10 -3.16
C VAL A 120 16.90 -7.59 -3.05
N VAL A 121 17.96 -7.10 -2.43
CA VAL A 121 18.24 -5.65 -2.31
C VAL A 121 18.34 -5.02 -3.69
N ASP A 122 19.07 -5.61 -4.63
CA ASP A 122 19.19 -5.11 -6.00
C ASP A 122 17.82 -4.90 -6.67
N VAL A 123 16.85 -5.78 -6.43
CA VAL A 123 15.49 -5.66 -6.98
C VAL A 123 14.67 -4.61 -6.23
N VAL A 124 14.67 -4.68 -4.89
CA VAL A 124 13.81 -3.81 -4.07
C VAL A 124 14.27 -2.36 -4.08
N THR A 125 15.58 -2.10 -4.25
CA THR A 125 16.14 -0.75 -4.26
C THR A 125 16.48 -0.21 -5.64
N ASP A 126 16.14 -0.93 -6.72
CA ASP A 126 16.24 -0.40 -8.08
C ASP A 126 15.13 0.61 -8.37
N TYR A 127 15.19 1.74 -7.68
CA TYR A 127 14.19 2.80 -7.76
C TYR A 127 14.05 3.41 -9.16
N SER A 128 15.02 3.22 -10.04
CA SER A 128 14.94 3.71 -11.41
C SER A 128 14.02 2.84 -12.28
N ASP A 129 13.91 1.55 -11.97
CA ASP A 129 13.30 0.55 -12.85
C ASP A 129 12.16 -0.27 -12.18
N GLN A 130 11.62 0.23 -11.07
CA GLN A 130 10.54 -0.43 -10.31
C GLN A 130 9.32 -0.76 -11.18
N ALA A 131 9.00 0.08 -12.15
CA ALA A 131 7.90 -0.16 -13.09
C ALA A 131 8.06 -1.45 -13.90
N LYS A 132 9.30 -1.93 -14.12
CA LYS A 132 9.59 -3.19 -14.79
C LYS A 132 9.10 -4.40 -13.99
N PHE A 133 9.21 -4.33 -12.67
CA PHE A 133 8.86 -5.43 -11.77
C PHE A 133 7.41 -5.36 -11.30
N TYR A 134 6.89 -4.15 -11.06
CA TYR A 134 5.63 -3.92 -10.35
C TYR A 134 4.50 -3.35 -11.21
N ASN A 135 4.62 -3.38 -12.53
CA ASN A 135 3.50 -3.03 -13.41
C ASN A 135 2.33 -4.03 -13.23
N PRO A 136 1.07 -3.59 -13.13
CA PRO A 136 0.58 -2.23 -13.34
C PRO A 136 0.56 -1.33 -12.09
N ASP A 137 0.86 -1.83 -10.90
CA ASP A 137 0.73 -1.05 -9.65
C ASP A 137 1.69 0.16 -9.64
N ILE A 138 2.89 0.02 -10.22
CA ILE A 138 3.82 1.12 -10.50
C ILE A 138 3.96 1.27 -12.02
N GLN A 139 3.41 2.35 -12.58
CA GLN A 139 3.43 2.62 -14.01
C GLN A 139 4.73 3.28 -14.47
N SER A 140 5.34 4.08 -13.63
CA SER A 140 6.68 4.63 -13.82
C SER A 140 7.36 4.90 -12.49
N SER A 141 8.68 4.85 -12.51
CA SER A 141 9.54 5.10 -11.35
C SER A 141 10.76 5.91 -11.77
N LYS A 142 11.29 6.73 -10.85
CA LYS A 142 12.51 7.51 -11.05
C LYS A 142 13.24 7.65 -9.72
N LEU A 143 14.54 7.40 -9.74
CA LEU A 143 15.44 7.86 -8.70
C LEU A 143 15.69 9.35 -8.96
N LEU A 144 15.32 10.22 -8.04
CA LEU A 144 15.49 11.67 -8.15
C LEU A 144 16.83 12.14 -7.58
N GLU A 145 17.20 11.57 -6.44
CA GLU A 145 18.43 11.88 -5.71
C GLU A 145 18.86 10.68 -4.89
N GLN A 146 20.16 10.46 -4.72
CA GLN A 146 20.70 9.46 -3.81
C GLN A 146 21.93 10.02 -3.10
N THR A 147 21.97 9.87 -1.77
CA THR A 147 23.10 10.26 -0.93
C THR A 147 23.31 9.18 0.13
N GLY A 148 24.33 8.35 -0.06
CA GLY A 148 24.56 7.19 0.81
C GLY A 148 23.38 6.22 0.80
N ASP A 149 22.82 5.97 1.98
CA ASP A 149 21.67 5.09 2.17
C ASP A 149 20.30 5.78 1.94
N ASP A 150 20.30 7.11 1.74
CA ASP A 150 19.10 7.91 1.52
C ASP A 150 18.83 8.12 0.04
N SER A 151 17.57 8.03 -0.35
CA SER A 151 17.11 8.23 -1.72
C SER A 151 15.84 9.04 -1.75
N LYS A 152 15.71 9.93 -2.76
CA LYS A 152 14.43 10.55 -3.11
C LYS A 152 13.91 9.90 -4.37
N ILE A 153 12.66 9.45 -4.35
CA ILE A 153 12.06 8.64 -5.40
C ILE A 153 10.75 9.26 -5.85
N TYR A 154 10.46 9.08 -7.12
CA TYR A 154 9.15 9.36 -7.70
C TYR A 154 8.53 8.06 -8.22
N PHE A 155 7.25 7.87 -7.90
CA PHE A 155 6.43 6.81 -8.47
C PHE A 155 5.14 7.39 -9.08
N ARG A 156 4.76 6.84 -10.24
CA ARG A 156 3.40 6.92 -10.73
C ARG A 156 2.69 5.64 -10.34
N LEU A 157 1.85 5.74 -9.32
CA LEU A 157 1.12 4.62 -8.75
C LEU A 157 -0.22 4.46 -9.48
N TYR A 158 -0.65 3.22 -9.66
CA TYR A 158 -1.92 2.87 -10.27
C TYR A 158 -2.68 1.90 -9.38
N SER A 159 -3.92 2.19 -9.10
CA SER A 159 -4.81 1.30 -8.35
C SER A 159 -6.12 1.14 -9.12
N LYS A 160 -6.53 -0.10 -9.33
CA LYS A 160 -7.81 -0.43 -9.97
C LYS A 160 -8.61 -1.35 -9.06
N SER A 161 -9.75 -0.83 -8.62
CA SER A 161 -10.74 -1.60 -7.87
C SER A 161 -12.15 -1.29 -8.39
N ILE A 162 -13.01 -0.70 -7.55
CA ILE A 162 -14.29 -0.14 -7.97
C ILE A 162 -14.06 1.08 -8.86
N VAL A 163 -13.09 1.90 -8.49
CA VAL A 163 -12.62 3.04 -9.27
C VAL A 163 -11.16 2.81 -9.68
N THR A 164 -10.76 3.43 -10.78
CA THR A 164 -9.35 3.50 -11.18
C THR A 164 -8.80 4.83 -10.73
N VAL A 165 -7.70 4.79 -9.98
CA VAL A 165 -7.02 5.98 -9.47
C VAL A 165 -5.55 5.92 -9.84
N VAL A 166 -5.00 7.06 -10.21
CA VAL A 166 -3.57 7.24 -10.50
C VAL A 166 -3.03 8.33 -9.57
N TYR A 167 -1.83 8.12 -9.06
CA TYR A 167 -1.14 9.10 -8.22
C TYR A 167 0.25 9.38 -8.74
N ASN A 168 0.67 10.63 -8.68
CA ASN A 168 2.07 11.01 -8.74
C ASN A 168 2.56 11.20 -7.30
N ALA A 169 3.53 10.40 -6.88
CA ALA A 169 3.98 10.34 -5.50
C ALA A 169 5.49 10.46 -5.38
N ASN A 170 5.94 11.25 -4.40
CA ASN A 170 7.34 11.36 -4.02
C ASN A 170 7.55 10.74 -2.65
N PHE A 171 8.69 10.07 -2.49
CA PHE A 171 9.07 9.41 -1.26
C PHE A 171 10.50 9.76 -0.88
N ASP A 172 10.76 9.84 0.41
CA ASP A 172 12.08 9.71 0.99
C ASP A 172 12.26 8.27 1.45
N ALA A 173 13.29 7.60 0.94
CA ALA A 173 13.63 6.23 1.28
C ALA A 173 14.98 6.16 1.96
N ARG A 174 15.11 5.24 2.93
CA ARG A 174 16.36 4.92 3.59
C ARG A 174 16.55 3.42 3.69
N ASN A 175 17.73 2.95 3.30
CA ASN A 175 18.12 1.55 3.40
C ASN A 175 19.12 1.38 4.55
N ILE A 176 18.81 0.51 5.51
CA ILE A 176 19.62 0.29 6.71
C ILE A 176 20.06 -1.17 6.75
N ARG A 177 21.35 -1.40 6.58
CA ARG A 177 21.91 -2.72 6.81
C ARG A 177 22.00 -2.96 8.32
N VAL A 178 21.26 -3.95 8.80
CA VAL A 178 21.24 -4.32 10.22
C VAL A 178 22.45 -5.20 10.54
N ASP A 179 22.75 -6.18 9.68
CA ASP A 179 23.94 -7.05 9.71
C ASP A 179 24.16 -7.71 8.33
N GLU A 180 24.98 -8.76 8.28
CA GLU A 180 25.31 -9.45 7.01
C GLU A 180 24.10 -10.08 6.35
N THR A 181 23.11 -10.53 7.12
CA THR A 181 21.94 -11.28 6.68
C THR A 181 20.63 -10.50 6.72
N ARG A 182 20.61 -9.27 7.28
CA ARG A 182 19.40 -8.49 7.50
C ARG A 182 19.52 -7.06 6.98
N LEU A 183 18.49 -6.63 6.27
CA LEU A 183 18.34 -5.26 5.79
C LEU A 183 16.92 -4.76 6.03
N GLU A 184 16.79 -3.50 6.40
CA GLU A 184 15.55 -2.75 6.47
C GLU A 184 15.57 -1.65 5.40
N SER A 185 14.47 -1.48 4.68
CA SER A 185 14.22 -0.33 3.82
C SER A 185 12.93 0.35 4.27
N ARG A 186 12.96 1.66 4.38
CA ARG A 186 11.82 2.49 4.73
C ARG A 186 11.61 3.52 3.64
N ALA A 187 10.39 3.62 3.11
CA ALA A 187 10.00 4.67 2.18
C ALA A 187 8.76 5.40 2.71
N CYS A 188 8.90 6.71 2.94
CA CYS A 188 7.83 7.56 3.45
C CYS A 188 7.42 8.56 2.39
N SER A 189 6.13 8.64 2.09
CA SER A 189 5.64 9.62 1.13
C SER A 189 5.81 11.04 1.66
N THR A 190 6.45 11.89 0.87
CA THR A 190 6.56 13.34 1.11
C THR A 190 5.47 14.11 0.38
N ARG A 191 4.98 13.55 -0.73
CA ARG A 191 3.91 14.11 -1.54
C ARG A 191 3.16 13.00 -2.24
N ILE A 192 1.82 13.05 -2.21
CA ILE A 192 0.94 12.23 -3.05
C ILE A 192 -0.08 13.17 -3.67
N ALA A 193 -0.16 13.17 -5.00
CA ALA A 193 -1.17 13.92 -5.75
C ALA A 193 -1.98 12.96 -6.61
N GLU A 194 -3.29 12.96 -6.43
CA GLU A 194 -4.20 12.23 -7.28
C GLU A 194 -4.25 12.89 -8.67
N VAL A 195 -4.31 12.08 -9.72
CA VAL A 195 -4.31 12.51 -11.11
C VAL A 195 -5.72 12.48 -11.67
N ALA A 196 -6.20 13.61 -12.14
CA ALA A 196 -7.43 13.72 -12.89
C ALA A 196 -7.20 13.32 -14.36
N ASN A 197 -8.18 12.64 -14.97
CA ASN A 197 -8.18 12.27 -16.39
C ASN A 197 -6.91 11.54 -16.85
N PRO A 198 -6.43 10.50 -16.13
CA PRO A 198 -5.16 9.86 -16.44
C PRO A 198 -5.12 9.32 -17.88
N GLY A 199 -4.05 9.63 -18.61
CA GLY A 199 -3.83 9.25 -20.00
C GLY A 199 -4.60 10.06 -21.04
N ARG A 200 -5.30 11.15 -20.65
CA ARG A 200 -6.02 12.05 -21.55
C ARG A 200 -5.25 13.35 -21.78
N PRO A 201 -5.56 14.12 -22.84
CA PRO A 201 -4.89 15.40 -23.11
C PRO A 201 -5.07 16.46 -22.00
N ASP A 202 -6.12 16.35 -21.22
CA ASP A 202 -6.46 17.23 -20.09
C ASP A 202 -6.04 16.64 -18.73
N GLU A 203 -5.11 15.68 -18.74
CA GLU A 203 -4.52 15.12 -17.52
C GLU A 203 -3.88 16.22 -16.67
N HIS A 204 -4.23 16.26 -15.39
CA HIS A 204 -3.63 17.19 -14.42
C HIS A 204 -3.69 16.59 -13.01
N GLU A 205 -2.93 17.15 -12.09
CA GLU A 205 -2.98 16.77 -10.67
C GLU A 205 -4.03 17.59 -9.92
N TYR A 206 -4.76 16.94 -9.02
CA TYR A 206 -5.51 17.65 -7.99
C TYR A 206 -4.55 18.34 -7.01
N ALA A 207 -5.02 19.39 -6.34
CA ALA A 207 -4.25 20.00 -5.25
C ALA A 207 -4.06 18.95 -4.13
N VAL A 208 -2.82 18.77 -3.68
CA VAL A 208 -2.47 17.80 -2.63
C VAL A 208 -3.33 18.01 -1.39
N GLY A 209 -3.99 16.93 -0.95
CA GLY A 209 -4.90 16.96 0.20
C GLY A 209 -6.25 17.62 -0.08
N ASN A 210 -6.57 17.96 -1.33
CA ASN A 210 -7.87 18.43 -1.76
C ASN A 210 -8.29 17.66 -3.02
N ASP A 211 -8.55 16.39 -2.85
CA ASP A 211 -8.81 15.38 -3.86
C ASP A 211 -9.96 14.45 -3.42
N HIS A 212 -10.05 13.23 -3.93
CA HIS A 212 -11.07 12.28 -3.49
C HIS A 212 -10.74 11.60 -2.16
N GLY A 213 -9.54 11.82 -1.61
CA GLY A 213 -9.11 11.30 -0.30
C GLY A 213 -8.89 9.79 -0.25
N TYR A 214 -8.66 9.14 -1.38
CA TYR A 214 -8.41 7.69 -1.40
C TYR A 214 -7.04 7.34 -0.83
N LEU A 215 -6.01 8.19 -1.06
CA LEU A 215 -4.66 8.00 -0.53
C LEU A 215 -3.97 9.35 -0.33
N TRP A 216 -3.62 9.70 0.92
CA TRP A 216 -2.93 10.96 1.23
C TRP A 216 -1.52 10.77 1.78
N ARG A 217 -1.27 9.63 2.42
CA ARG A 217 0.03 9.24 2.98
C ARG A 217 0.23 7.75 2.79
N LEU A 218 1.46 7.37 2.52
CA LEU A 218 1.89 5.98 2.37
C LEU A 218 3.30 5.84 2.95
N ASN A 219 3.47 4.93 3.88
CA ASN A 219 4.77 4.53 4.39
C ASN A 219 4.94 3.03 4.17
N ASP A 220 6.02 2.67 3.51
CA ASP A 220 6.39 1.29 3.26
C ASP A 220 7.62 0.92 4.08
N TYR A 221 7.58 -0.27 4.66
CA TYR A 221 8.67 -0.84 5.43
C TYR A 221 8.98 -2.22 4.89
N TRP A 222 10.17 -2.43 4.35
CA TRP A 222 10.64 -3.70 3.87
C TRP A 222 11.68 -4.25 4.83
N ARG A 223 11.49 -5.48 5.30
CA ARG A 223 12.46 -6.21 6.11
C ARG A 223 12.85 -7.48 5.37
N MET A 224 14.12 -7.63 5.09
CA MET A 224 14.70 -8.71 4.32
C MET A 224 15.66 -9.48 5.20
N GLN A 225 15.46 -10.79 5.31
CA GLN A 225 16.32 -11.66 6.10
C GLN A 225 16.75 -12.88 5.29
N GLU A 226 18.05 -13.04 5.10
CA GLU A 226 18.64 -14.26 4.55
C GLU A 226 18.78 -15.31 5.65
N LYS A 227 18.48 -16.56 5.31
CA LYS A 227 18.67 -17.74 6.18
C LYS A 227 19.87 -18.56 5.69
N ASP A 228 20.40 -19.45 6.56
CA ASP A 228 21.61 -20.24 6.31
C ASP A 228 21.55 -21.14 5.06
N ASP A 229 20.36 -21.46 4.58
CA ASP A 229 20.12 -22.26 3.39
C ASP A 229 20.03 -21.42 2.09
N GLY A 230 20.38 -20.13 2.15
CA GLY A 230 20.32 -19.21 1.01
C GLY A 230 18.90 -18.83 0.61
N ASN A 231 17.94 -18.83 1.54
CA ASN A 231 16.57 -18.39 1.32
C ASN A 231 16.36 -17.02 1.97
N VAL A 232 15.63 -16.13 1.29
CA VAL A 232 15.31 -14.80 1.80
C VAL A 232 13.83 -14.70 2.13
N GLN A 233 13.53 -14.16 3.30
CA GLN A 233 12.18 -13.77 3.70
C GLN A 233 12.06 -12.26 3.63
N ILE A 234 10.97 -11.78 3.03
CA ILE A 234 10.66 -10.36 2.90
C ILE A 234 9.36 -10.08 3.63
N GLU A 235 9.37 -9.04 4.44
CA GLU A 235 8.17 -8.44 5.01
C GLU A 235 7.97 -7.05 4.44
N ALA A 236 6.77 -6.76 3.95
CA ALA A 236 6.36 -5.42 3.56
C ALA A 236 5.20 -4.98 4.46
N VAL A 237 5.30 -3.79 5.01
CA VAL A 237 4.29 -3.17 5.88
C VAL A 237 3.86 -1.85 5.25
N GLU A 238 2.59 -1.76 4.89
CA GLU A 238 2.02 -0.55 4.32
C GLU A 238 1.16 0.18 5.36
N LEU A 239 1.42 1.47 5.52
CA LEU A 239 0.59 2.39 6.27
C LEU A 239 -0.01 3.38 5.29
N SER A 240 -1.28 3.23 4.96
CA SER A 240 -1.97 4.10 4.04
C SER A 240 -3.23 4.69 4.68
N ARG A 241 -3.67 5.83 4.18
CA ARG A 241 -5.00 6.30 4.46
C ARG A 241 -5.97 5.74 3.43
N GLY A 242 -7.05 5.15 3.90
CA GLY A 242 -8.11 4.62 3.05
C GLY A 242 -9.24 5.61 2.79
N VAL A 243 -10.27 5.11 2.15
CA VAL A 243 -11.50 5.82 1.75
C VAL A 243 -12.04 6.72 2.86
N PRO A 244 -12.50 7.94 2.55
CA PRO A 244 -13.23 8.79 3.50
C PRO A 244 -14.35 8.02 4.21
N LEU A 245 -14.50 8.25 5.51
CA LEU A 245 -15.51 7.59 6.36
C LEU A 245 -16.93 7.66 5.79
N GLU A 246 -17.23 8.70 5.01
CA GLU A 246 -18.51 8.93 4.34
C GLU A 246 -18.87 7.85 3.32
N PHE A 247 -17.87 7.17 2.76
CA PHE A 247 -18.04 6.08 1.82
C PHE A 247 -17.68 4.70 2.38
N ALA A 248 -17.27 4.61 3.64
CA ALA A 248 -16.87 3.35 4.28
C ALA A 248 -17.99 2.30 4.24
N TRP A 249 -19.26 2.72 4.28
CA TRP A 249 -20.41 1.84 4.16
C TRP A 249 -20.60 1.25 2.75
N LEU A 250 -20.15 1.98 1.71
CA LEU A 250 -20.20 1.51 0.30
C LEU A 250 -19.09 0.50 -0.01
N VAL A 251 -17.96 0.61 0.66
CA VAL A 251 -16.77 -0.22 0.38
C VAL A 251 -16.52 -1.29 1.44
N GLY A 252 -17.14 -1.24 2.61
CA GLY A 252 -17.17 -2.25 3.66
C GLY A 252 -16.04 -3.30 3.59
N SER A 253 -16.40 -4.55 3.31
CA SER A 253 -15.45 -5.65 3.15
C SER A 253 -14.47 -5.51 1.97
N LEU A 254 -14.74 -4.61 1.01
CA LEU A 254 -13.83 -4.36 -0.12
C LEU A 254 -12.64 -3.47 0.30
N ALA A 255 -12.84 -2.55 1.23
CA ALA A 255 -11.74 -1.72 1.75
C ALA A 255 -10.64 -2.56 2.39
N ASP A 256 -10.99 -3.66 3.04
CA ASP A 256 -10.03 -4.61 3.63
C ASP A 256 -9.42 -5.57 2.60
N SER A 257 -10.10 -5.84 1.49
CA SER A 257 -9.62 -6.80 0.48
C SER A 257 -8.62 -6.20 -0.50
N LEU A 258 -8.64 -4.89 -0.73
CA LEU A 258 -7.81 -4.22 -1.73
C LEU A 258 -6.35 -4.11 -1.35
N PRO A 259 -6.00 -3.63 -0.15
CA PRO A 259 -4.60 -3.60 0.29
C PRO A 259 -3.99 -5.00 0.28
N ARG A 260 -4.76 -6.01 0.73
CA ARG A 260 -4.33 -7.40 0.74
C ARG A 260 -3.96 -7.91 -0.66
N LYS A 261 -4.79 -7.66 -1.67
CA LYS A 261 -4.53 -8.10 -3.06
C LYS A 261 -3.31 -7.39 -3.66
N THR A 262 -3.18 -6.08 -3.42
CA THR A 262 -2.04 -5.30 -3.91
C THR A 262 -0.76 -5.78 -3.26
N LEU A 263 -0.73 -5.95 -1.95
CA LEU A 263 0.44 -6.45 -1.23
C LEU A 263 0.83 -7.86 -1.69
N ALA A 264 -0.16 -8.76 -1.93
CA ALA A 264 0.10 -10.08 -2.49
C ALA A 264 0.76 -10.01 -3.87
N ARG A 265 0.29 -9.10 -4.75
CA ARG A 265 0.90 -8.90 -6.08
C ARG A 265 2.32 -8.39 -5.98
N LEU A 266 2.56 -7.36 -5.16
CA LEU A 266 3.89 -6.78 -4.96
C LEU A 266 4.88 -7.82 -4.45
N LEU A 267 4.53 -8.60 -3.44
CA LEU A 267 5.39 -9.64 -2.88
C LEU A 267 5.66 -10.77 -3.88
N ASN A 268 4.65 -11.21 -4.63
CA ASN A 268 4.85 -12.21 -5.70
C ASN A 268 5.70 -11.64 -6.83
N ALA A 269 5.47 -10.40 -7.25
CA ALA A 269 6.28 -9.73 -8.26
C ALA A 269 7.75 -9.62 -7.84
N THR A 270 8.00 -9.28 -6.56
CA THR A 270 9.35 -9.28 -6.00
C THR A 270 9.99 -10.67 -6.08
N ARG A 271 9.27 -11.73 -5.68
CA ARG A 271 9.76 -13.11 -5.77
C ARG A 271 10.14 -13.48 -7.20
N HIS A 272 9.26 -13.22 -8.17
CA HIS A 272 9.54 -13.51 -9.59
C HIS A 272 10.74 -12.69 -10.12
N ALA A 273 10.82 -11.41 -9.79
CA ALA A 273 11.93 -10.56 -10.19
C ALA A 273 13.29 -11.04 -9.64
N VAL A 274 13.31 -11.45 -8.38
CA VAL A 274 14.52 -11.98 -7.73
C VAL A 274 14.95 -13.30 -8.35
N LEU A 275 14.00 -14.19 -8.67
CA LEU A 275 14.26 -15.49 -9.32
C LEU A 275 14.57 -15.36 -10.82
N GLY A 276 14.40 -14.18 -11.41
CA GLY A 276 14.57 -13.96 -12.86
C GLY A 276 13.43 -14.55 -13.69
N GLU A 277 12.28 -14.75 -13.09
CA GLU A 277 11.08 -15.28 -13.74
C GLU A 277 10.20 -14.15 -14.28
N THR A 278 9.46 -14.44 -15.35
CA THR A 278 8.45 -13.47 -15.85
C THR A 278 7.25 -13.45 -14.93
N ASN A 279 6.83 -12.25 -14.53
CA ASN A 279 5.62 -12.09 -13.71
C ASN A 279 4.40 -12.61 -14.51
N PRO A 280 3.63 -13.56 -14.00
CA PRO A 280 2.41 -14.01 -14.67
C PRO A 280 1.45 -12.83 -14.79
N LYS A 281 0.94 -12.59 -16.01
CA LYS A 281 0.02 -11.50 -16.36
C LYS A 281 -1.35 -11.67 -15.70
#